data_5046669a9b68395f5ff9f9f11c636778
#
_entry.id   5046669a9b68395f5ff9f9f11c636778
#
_cell.length_a   1.000
_cell.length_b   1.000
_cell.length_c   1.000
_cell.angle_alpha   90.00
_cell.angle_beta   90.00
_cell.angle_gamma   90.00
#
_symmetry.space_group_name_H-M   'P 1'
#
loop_
_entity.id
_entity.type
_entity.pdbx_description
1 polymer ?
#
loop_
_entity_poly.entity_id
_entity_poly.type
_entity_poly.pdbx_seq_one_letter_code
_entity_poly.pdbx_strand_id
1 'polypeptide(L)'
;MIVTESRPTRLEFPTYAAAFAAMHDAMRRDARRLVAAADDTPDLPALARWFDRFEAVIEHHHHCEDDIVWPGLAALVADRDCGIEGTSFLLAREELLDDHDDLDAAMTAVRTSLHDAASVIDRHDAARRFEACLDAHLSREEAAVFPLLTAHVSEEEFEVLEHAVVEVTPLSAMTFTVPWILDEAPADLQATVRDGMPTPIRLLNRWLLQPRYRRLVAAATGVHA
;
A
#
# COMPACT_ATOMS: atom_id res chain seq x y z
N MET A 1 -12.70 -29.88 -13.26
CA MET A 1 -13.19 -28.63 -13.87
C MET A 1 -12.55 -27.51 -13.08
N ILE A 2 -11.43 -26.96 -13.59
CA ILE A 2 -10.68 -25.90 -12.91
C ILE A 2 -11.49 -24.62 -13.13
N VAL A 3 -12.10 -24.12 -12.07
CA VAL A 3 -12.69 -22.76 -12.07
C VAL A 3 -11.50 -21.81 -12.06
N THR A 4 -11.19 -21.24 -13.19
CA THR A 4 -10.33 -20.06 -13.29
C THR A 4 -11.10 -18.93 -12.63
N GLU A 5 -10.77 -18.61 -11.38
CA GLU A 5 -11.18 -17.35 -10.77
C GLU A 5 -10.66 -16.22 -11.67
N SER A 6 -11.57 -15.57 -12.37
CA SER A 6 -11.25 -14.35 -13.10
C SER A 6 -10.79 -13.33 -12.07
N ARG A 7 -9.54 -12.86 -12.20
CA ARG A 7 -9.07 -11.69 -11.46
C ARG A 7 -10.14 -10.61 -11.55
N PRO A 8 -10.54 -9.97 -10.43
CA PRO A 8 -11.41 -8.80 -10.51
C PRO A 8 -10.76 -7.82 -11.49
N THR A 9 -11.56 -7.26 -12.39
CA THR A 9 -11.09 -6.27 -13.36
C THR A 9 -10.56 -5.09 -12.55
N ARG A 10 -9.26 -4.81 -12.67
CA ARG A 10 -8.64 -3.66 -11.99
C ARG A 10 -9.41 -2.41 -12.40
N LEU A 11 -9.83 -1.60 -11.44
CA LEU A 11 -10.45 -0.32 -11.71
C LEU A 11 -9.50 0.53 -12.57
N GLU A 12 -10.03 1.19 -13.57
CA GLU A 12 -9.25 2.12 -14.39
C GLU A 12 -8.87 3.33 -13.53
N PHE A 13 -7.61 3.72 -13.60
CA PHE A 13 -7.08 4.91 -12.94
C PHE A 13 -6.18 5.69 -13.91
N PRO A 14 -6.04 7.00 -13.73
CA PRO A 14 -5.18 7.80 -14.59
C PRO A 14 -3.70 7.43 -14.43
N THR A 15 -2.93 7.55 -15.51
CA THR A 15 -1.51 7.16 -15.52
C THR A 15 -0.66 7.96 -14.52
N TYR A 16 -1.02 9.19 -14.22
CA TYR A 16 -0.35 10.01 -13.21
C TYR A 16 -0.54 9.46 -11.78
N ALA A 17 -1.61 8.71 -11.49
CA ALA A 17 -1.83 8.04 -10.20
C ALA A 17 -1.20 6.63 -10.13
N ALA A 18 -0.30 6.28 -11.05
CA ALA A 18 0.29 4.94 -11.12
C ALA A 18 1.07 4.54 -9.86
N ALA A 19 1.76 5.50 -9.21
CA ALA A 19 2.48 5.24 -7.97
C ALA A 19 1.54 4.91 -6.81
N PHE A 20 0.41 5.60 -6.73
CA PHE A 20 -0.65 5.33 -5.74
C PHE A 20 -1.23 3.92 -5.94
N ALA A 21 -1.64 3.58 -7.15
CA ALA A 21 -2.13 2.23 -7.46
C ALA A 21 -1.08 1.13 -7.22
N ALA A 22 0.21 1.42 -7.45
CA ALA A 22 1.31 0.51 -7.16
C ALA A 22 1.49 0.24 -5.67
N MET A 23 1.27 1.25 -4.85
CA MET A 23 1.29 1.13 -3.38
C MET A 23 0.25 0.10 -2.92
N HIS A 24 -0.99 0.22 -3.38
CA HIS A 24 -2.07 -0.72 -3.07
C HIS A 24 -1.79 -2.16 -3.54
N ASP A 25 -1.28 -2.32 -4.77
CA ASP A 25 -0.89 -3.64 -5.28
C ASP A 25 0.21 -4.27 -4.40
N ALA A 26 1.18 -3.47 -3.96
CA ALA A 26 2.25 -3.92 -3.08
C ALA A 26 1.72 -4.28 -1.67
N MET A 27 0.78 -3.52 -1.13
CA MET A 27 0.11 -3.84 0.14
C MET A 27 -0.63 -5.17 0.07
N ARG A 28 -1.46 -5.39 -0.95
CA ARG A 28 -2.17 -6.66 -1.17
C ARG A 28 -1.21 -7.84 -1.37
N ARG A 29 -0.13 -7.63 -2.12
CA ARG A 29 0.92 -8.65 -2.31
C ARG A 29 1.51 -9.09 -0.99
N ASP A 30 1.91 -8.13 -0.16
CA ASP A 30 2.63 -8.42 1.07
C ASP A 30 1.70 -8.91 2.20
N ALA A 31 0.43 -8.51 2.22
CA ALA A 31 -0.57 -9.14 3.08
C ALA A 31 -0.72 -10.65 2.77
N ARG A 32 -0.78 -11.04 1.48
CA ARG A 32 -0.78 -12.45 1.08
C ARG A 32 0.51 -13.18 1.45
N ARG A 33 1.68 -12.52 1.30
CA ARG A 33 2.98 -13.08 1.73
C ARG A 33 3.02 -13.32 3.23
N LEU A 34 2.46 -12.40 4.03
CA LEU A 34 2.37 -12.54 5.47
C LEU A 34 1.55 -13.78 5.85
N VAL A 35 0.38 -13.97 5.25
CA VAL A 35 -0.46 -15.16 5.49
C VAL A 35 0.30 -16.44 5.18
N ALA A 36 0.97 -16.50 4.02
CA ALA A 36 1.75 -17.67 3.63
C ALA A 36 2.93 -17.93 4.59
N ALA A 37 3.62 -16.89 5.06
CA ALA A 37 4.73 -16.98 5.98
C ALA A 37 4.31 -17.28 7.42
N ALA A 38 3.10 -16.94 7.83
CA ALA A 38 2.59 -17.18 9.18
C ALA A 38 2.52 -18.66 9.53
N ASP A 39 2.32 -19.54 8.52
CA ASP A 39 2.21 -20.98 8.69
C ASP A 39 3.58 -21.67 8.83
N ASP A 40 4.55 -21.25 8.02
CA ASP A 40 5.85 -21.95 7.90
C ASP A 40 7.01 -20.96 7.68
N THR A 41 7.20 -20.03 8.62
CA THR A 41 8.36 -19.14 8.53
C THR A 41 9.62 -19.80 9.05
N PRO A 42 10.75 -19.75 8.30
CA PRO A 42 12.03 -20.28 8.77
C PRO A 42 12.67 -19.41 9.87
N ASP A 43 12.30 -18.12 9.96
CA ASP A 43 12.87 -17.15 10.90
C ASP A 43 11.78 -16.17 11.37
N LEU A 44 11.11 -16.51 12.47
CA LEU A 44 10.05 -15.67 13.06
C LEU A 44 10.53 -14.25 13.42
N PRO A 45 11.73 -14.05 14.02
CA PRO A 45 12.27 -12.70 14.21
C PRO A 45 12.50 -11.91 12.92
N ALA A 46 12.83 -12.57 11.80
CA ALA A 46 12.95 -11.91 10.52
C ALA A 46 11.57 -11.50 9.97
N LEU A 47 10.57 -12.38 10.13
CA LEU A 47 9.19 -12.08 9.75
C LEU A 47 8.63 -10.88 10.55
N ALA A 48 8.86 -10.85 11.86
CA ALA A 48 8.46 -9.72 12.71
C ALA A 48 9.11 -8.41 12.25
N ARG A 49 10.44 -8.39 12.05
CA ARG A 49 11.15 -7.19 11.55
C ARG A 49 10.70 -6.74 10.16
N TRP A 50 10.32 -7.67 9.28
CA TRP A 50 9.79 -7.33 7.98
C TRP A 50 8.38 -6.75 8.11
N PHE A 51 7.52 -7.32 8.95
CA PHE A 51 6.19 -6.82 9.20
C PHE A 51 6.23 -5.42 9.84
N ASP A 52 7.10 -5.15 10.83
CA ASP A 52 7.28 -3.81 11.42
C ASP A 52 7.56 -2.74 10.36
N ARG A 53 8.28 -3.09 9.28
CA ARG A 53 8.54 -2.17 8.16
C ARG A 53 7.33 -2.00 7.25
N PHE A 54 6.62 -3.08 7.02
CA PHE A 54 5.39 -3.07 6.22
C PHE A 54 4.29 -2.28 6.92
N GLU A 55 4.05 -2.53 8.19
CA GLU A 55 3.15 -1.77 9.06
C GLU A 55 3.46 -0.27 9.00
N ALA A 56 4.70 0.13 9.20
CA ALA A 56 5.11 1.53 9.15
C ALA A 56 4.86 2.22 7.79
N VAL A 57 4.87 1.47 6.68
CA VAL A 57 4.48 2.00 5.36
C VAL A 57 2.98 2.25 5.30
N ILE A 58 2.16 1.31 5.79
CA ILE A 58 0.71 1.44 5.81
C ILE A 58 0.30 2.62 6.71
N GLU A 59 0.82 2.69 7.94
CA GLU A 59 0.56 3.80 8.85
C GLU A 59 0.90 5.16 8.24
N HIS A 60 2.06 5.26 7.57
CA HIS A 60 2.45 6.50 6.91
C HIS A 60 1.54 6.85 5.73
N HIS A 61 1.11 5.85 4.95
CA HIS A 61 0.17 6.02 3.84
C HIS A 61 -1.16 6.59 4.33
N HIS A 62 -1.78 5.98 5.35
CA HIS A 62 -3.02 6.45 5.94
C HIS A 62 -2.90 7.87 6.51
N HIS A 63 -1.80 8.19 7.23
CA HIS A 63 -1.56 9.56 7.70
C HIS A 63 -1.49 10.57 6.56
N CYS A 64 -0.85 10.22 5.43
CA CYS A 64 -0.81 11.10 4.27
C CYS A 64 -2.19 11.28 3.63
N GLU A 65 -3.01 10.25 3.62
CA GLU A 65 -4.39 10.33 3.14
C GLU A 65 -5.23 11.21 4.04
N ASP A 66 -5.23 10.98 5.33
CA ASP A 66 -6.03 11.72 6.31
C ASP A 66 -5.67 13.20 6.36
N ASP A 67 -4.37 13.51 6.34
CA ASP A 67 -3.87 14.86 6.56
C ASP A 67 -3.69 15.67 5.27
N ILE A 68 -3.51 15.01 4.12
CA ILE A 68 -3.15 15.69 2.86
C ILE A 68 -4.12 15.33 1.73
N VAL A 69 -4.25 14.03 1.39
CA VAL A 69 -4.93 13.62 0.16
C VAL A 69 -6.44 13.83 0.27
N TRP A 70 -7.07 13.31 1.33
CA TRP A 70 -8.51 13.47 1.52
C TRP A 70 -8.95 14.91 1.72
N PRO A 71 -8.27 15.74 2.53
CA PRO A 71 -8.57 17.18 2.58
C PRO A 71 -8.40 17.89 1.25
N GLY A 72 -7.34 17.57 0.50
CA GLY A 72 -7.08 18.17 -0.82
C GLY A 72 -8.16 17.81 -1.84
N LEU A 73 -8.53 16.53 -1.96
CA LEU A 73 -9.60 16.08 -2.84
C LEU A 73 -10.97 16.66 -2.42
N ALA A 74 -11.25 16.71 -1.11
CA ALA A 74 -12.48 17.32 -0.61
C ALA A 74 -12.58 18.82 -0.94
N ALA A 75 -11.46 19.55 -0.88
CA ALA A 75 -11.42 20.95 -1.31
C ALA A 75 -11.69 21.11 -2.81
N LEU A 76 -11.14 20.23 -3.66
CA LEU A 76 -11.41 20.21 -5.10
C LEU A 76 -12.89 19.94 -5.38
N VAL A 77 -13.50 18.98 -4.67
CA VAL A 77 -14.93 18.66 -4.81
C VAL A 77 -15.82 19.83 -4.34
N ALA A 78 -15.41 20.58 -3.32
CA ALA A 78 -16.16 21.75 -2.83
C ALA A 78 -16.06 22.96 -3.77
N ASP A 79 -14.98 23.07 -4.55
CA ASP A 79 -14.73 24.21 -5.45
C ASP A 79 -15.41 24.05 -6.83
N ARG A 80 -15.82 22.84 -7.20
CA ARG A 80 -16.41 22.55 -8.52
C ARG A 80 -17.48 21.46 -8.44
N ASP A 81 -18.33 21.39 -9.47
CA ASP A 81 -19.29 20.29 -9.62
C ASP A 81 -18.57 19.02 -10.10
N CYS A 82 -18.35 18.08 -9.20
CA CYS A 82 -17.78 16.77 -9.48
C CYS A 82 -18.83 15.64 -9.55
N GLY A 83 -20.09 16.00 -9.75
CA GLY A 83 -21.17 15.04 -10.01
C GLY A 83 -21.32 13.95 -8.97
N ILE A 84 -21.57 12.72 -9.47
CA ILE A 84 -21.75 11.55 -8.61
C ILE A 84 -20.43 11.06 -8.02
N GLU A 85 -19.31 11.22 -8.73
CA GLU A 85 -17.98 10.81 -8.28
C GLU A 85 -17.56 11.60 -7.04
N GLY A 86 -17.75 12.94 -7.05
CA GLY A 86 -17.48 13.79 -5.90
C GLY A 86 -18.37 13.46 -4.71
N THR A 87 -19.67 13.22 -4.96
CA THR A 87 -20.62 12.81 -3.90
C THR A 87 -20.24 11.47 -3.30
N SER A 88 -19.90 10.48 -4.13
CA SER A 88 -19.49 9.14 -3.68
C SER A 88 -18.21 9.20 -2.85
N PHE A 89 -17.23 10.00 -3.25
CA PHE A 89 -16.00 10.20 -2.48
C PHE A 89 -16.29 10.82 -1.10
N LEU A 90 -17.09 11.89 -1.04
CA LEU A 90 -17.41 12.55 0.23
C LEU A 90 -18.17 11.63 1.21
N LEU A 91 -19.04 10.75 0.70
CA LEU A 91 -19.74 9.76 1.52
C LEU A 91 -18.81 8.65 2.00
N ALA A 92 -17.93 8.15 1.13
CA ALA A 92 -16.99 7.09 1.47
C ALA A 92 -15.91 7.56 2.45
N ARG A 93 -15.53 8.84 2.43
CA ARG A 93 -14.43 9.37 3.24
C ARG A 93 -14.58 9.12 4.74
N GLU A 94 -15.80 9.26 5.30
CA GLU A 94 -16.03 8.99 6.72
C GLU A 94 -15.86 7.49 7.04
N GLU A 95 -16.34 6.61 6.16
CA GLU A 95 -16.18 5.16 6.31
C GLU A 95 -14.70 4.75 6.18
N LEU A 96 -13.94 5.40 5.29
CA LEU A 96 -12.50 5.12 5.12
C LEU A 96 -11.69 5.50 6.36
N LEU A 97 -12.06 6.60 7.05
CA LEU A 97 -11.44 6.96 8.33
C LEU A 97 -11.71 5.92 9.42
N ASP A 98 -12.95 5.41 9.51
CA ASP A 98 -13.30 4.34 10.45
C ASP A 98 -12.55 3.03 10.11
N ASP A 99 -12.34 2.74 8.83
CA ASP A 99 -11.57 1.57 8.37
C ASP A 99 -10.10 1.62 8.83
N HIS A 100 -9.48 2.81 8.92
CA HIS A 100 -8.11 2.97 9.42
C HIS A 100 -7.98 2.48 10.86
N ASP A 101 -8.95 2.80 11.74
CA ASP A 101 -8.97 2.32 13.12
C ASP A 101 -9.06 0.79 13.21
N ASP A 102 -9.93 0.16 12.38
CA ASP A 102 -10.06 -1.29 12.31
C ASP A 102 -8.80 -1.96 11.79
N LEU A 103 -8.14 -1.33 10.80
CA LEU A 103 -6.89 -1.83 10.22
C LEU A 103 -5.72 -1.71 11.19
N ASP A 104 -5.63 -0.61 11.95
CA ASP A 104 -4.64 -0.43 13.02
C ASP A 104 -4.77 -1.49 14.11
N ALA A 105 -6.01 -1.84 14.48
CA ALA A 105 -6.26 -2.92 15.42
C ALA A 105 -5.82 -4.29 14.85
N ALA A 106 -6.07 -4.53 13.55
CA ALA A 106 -5.64 -5.76 12.88
C ALA A 106 -4.11 -5.85 12.76
N MET A 107 -3.42 -4.75 12.41
CA MET A 107 -1.94 -4.66 12.37
C MET A 107 -1.34 -4.91 13.74
N THR A 108 -1.89 -4.30 14.79
CA THR A 108 -1.46 -4.52 16.18
C THR A 108 -1.59 -5.98 16.59
N ALA A 109 -2.68 -6.67 16.20
CA ALA A 109 -2.85 -8.09 16.48
C ALA A 109 -1.78 -8.96 15.79
N VAL A 110 -1.45 -8.65 14.52
CA VAL A 110 -0.34 -9.33 13.80
C VAL A 110 0.99 -9.09 14.52
N ARG A 111 1.35 -7.84 14.76
CA ARG A 111 2.60 -7.46 15.43
C ARG A 111 2.75 -8.19 16.76
N THR A 112 1.71 -8.17 17.61
CA THR A 112 1.71 -8.85 18.89
C THR A 112 1.92 -10.36 18.70
N SER A 113 1.22 -10.99 17.76
CA SER A 113 1.35 -12.43 17.50
C SER A 113 2.76 -12.86 17.05
N LEU A 114 3.45 -11.97 16.30
CA LEU A 114 4.81 -12.21 15.82
C LEU A 114 5.86 -11.98 16.91
N HIS A 115 5.75 -10.89 17.67
CA HIS A 115 6.73 -10.54 18.71
C HIS A 115 6.59 -11.38 19.97
N ASP A 116 5.38 -11.76 20.36
CA ASP A 116 5.14 -12.62 21.53
C ASP A 116 5.26 -14.11 21.22
N ALA A 117 5.70 -14.47 20.02
CA ALA A 117 5.87 -15.85 19.56
C ALA A 117 4.59 -16.70 19.80
N ALA A 118 3.44 -16.16 19.45
CA ALA A 118 2.15 -16.84 19.54
C ALA A 118 2.14 -18.17 18.77
N SER A 119 1.13 -19.00 19.00
CA SER A 119 0.99 -20.25 18.24
C SER A 119 0.87 -19.99 16.73
N VAL A 120 1.21 -20.99 15.90
CA VAL A 120 1.05 -20.91 14.44
C VAL A 120 -0.39 -20.54 14.06
N ILE A 121 -1.37 -21.15 14.75
CA ILE A 121 -2.80 -20.90 14.51
C ILE A 121 -3.13 -19.44 14.78
N ASP A 122 -2.73 -18.88 15.92
CA ASP A 122 -3.03 -17.50 16.27
C ASP A 122 -2.38 -16.50 15.31
N ARG A 123 -1.13 -16.78 14.87
CA ARG A 123 -0.44 -15.95 13.86
C ARG A 123 -1.15 -16.00 12.51
N HIS A 124 -1.55 -17.19 12.07
CA HIS A 124 -2.28 -17.36 10.82
C HIS A 124 -3.62 -16.62 10.85
N ASP A 125 -4.38 -16.76 11.93
CA ASP A 125 -5.69 -16.10 12.09
C ASP A 125 -5.55 -14.57 12.13
N ALA A 126 -4.51 -14.04 12.80
CA ALA A 126 -4.21 -12.61 12.80
C ALA A 126 -3.84 -12.12 11.40
N ALA A 127 -2.96 -12.83 10.68
CA ALA A 127 -2.55 -12.49 9.32
C ALA A 127 -3.72 -12.53 8.32
N ARG A 128 -4.60 -13.53 8.43
CA ARG A 128 -5.82 -13.64 7.60
C ARG A 128 -6.81 -12.50 7.85
N ARG A 129 -7.01 -12.14 9.12
CA ARG A 129 -7.88 -11.01 9.46
C ARG A 129 -7.33 -9.71 8.90
N PHE A 130 -6.04 -9.48 9.06
CA PHE A 130 -5.37 -8.31 8.51
C PHE A 130 -5.49 -8.27 6.97
N GLU A 131 -5.19 -9.36 6.25
CA GLU A 131 -5.34 -9.45 4.80
C GLU A 131 -6.76 -9.06 4.35
N ALA A 132 -7.78 -9.63 5.01
CA ALA A 132 -9.17 -9.38 4.66
C ALA A 132 -9.58 -7.91 4.93
N CYS A 133 -9.15 -7.34 6.07
CA CYS A 133 -9.41 -5.97 6.43
C CYS A 133 -8.76 -5.00 5.44
N LEU A 134 -7.48 -5.20 5.13
CA LEU A 134 -6.72 -4.40 4.18
C LEU A 134 -7.34 -4.45 2.77
N ASP A 135 -7.68 -5.64 2.27
CA ASP A 135 -8.26 -5.77 0.92
C ASP A 135 -9.64 -5.12 0.82
N ALA A 136 -10.46 -5.19 1.87
CA ALA A 136 -11.76 -4.53 1.92
C ALA A 136 -11.61 -3.00 1.94
N HIS A 137 -10.69 -2.47 2.76
CA HIS A 137 -10.37 -1.06 2.83
C HIS A 137 -9.89 -0.53 1.47
N LEU A 138 -8.82 -1.10 0.91
CA LEU A 138 -8.27 -0.66 -0.38
C LEU A 138 -9.28 -0.76 -1.52
N SER A 139 -10.18 -1.74 -1.49
CA SER A 139 -11.23 -1.89 -2.51
C SER A 139 -12.28 -0.79 -2.43
N ARG A 140 -12.68 -0.36 -1.21
CA ARG A 140 -13.60 0.76 -1.02
C ARG A 140 -12.97 2.09 -1.43
N GLU A 141 -11.74 2.30 -1.03
CA GLU A 141 -10.98 3.47 -1.37
C GLU A 141 -10.82 3.63 -2.89
N GLU A 142 -10.34 2.60 -3.58
CA GLU A 142 -10.21 2.60 -5.04
C GLU A 142 -11.54 2.86 -5.74
N ALA A 143 -12.63 2.30 -5.24
CA ALA A 143 -13.96 2.51 -5.80
C ALA A 143 -14.46 3.96 -5.63
N ALA A 144 -14.06 4.66 -4.58
CA ALA A 144 -14.43 6.03 -4.33
C ALA A 144 -13.48 7.03 -5.03
N VAL A 145 -12.19 6.76 -5.02
CA VAL A 145 -11.13 7.71 -5.41
C VAL A 145 -10.82 7.64 -6.90
N PHE A 146 -10.66 6.46 -7.50
CA PHE A 146 -10.23 6.35 -8.90
C PHE A 146 -11.21 6.97 -9.90
N PRO A 147 -12.53 6.81 -9.75
CA PRO A 147 -13.48 7.53 -10.63
C PRO A 147 -13.36 9.06 -10.50
N LEU A 148 -13.20 9.58 -9.27
CA LEU A 148 -13.01 11.01 -9.02
C LEU A 148 -11.72 11.51 -9.68
N LEU A 149 -10.59 10.82 -9.48
CA LEU A 149 -9.32 11.17 -10.13
C LEU A 149 -9.46 11.18 -11.65
N THR A 150 -10.04 10.12 -12.22
CA THR A 150 -10.16 9.98 -13.67
C THR A 150 -11.02 11.04 -14.33
N ALA A 151 -12.11 11.46 -13.67
CA ALA A 151 -13.10 12.35 -14.28
C ALA A 151 -12.87 13.84 -13.96
N HIS A 152 -12.27 14.15 -12.81
CA HIS A 152 -12.35 15.51 -12.26
C HIS A 152 -11.04 16.08 -11.73
N VAL A 153 -9.96 15.31 -11.65
CA VAL A 153 -8.65 15.77 -11.14
C VAL A 153 -7.64 15.78 -12.28
N SER A 154 -6.98 16.90 -12.52
CA SER A 154 -5.89 16.98 -13.50
C SER A 154 -4.58 16.44 -12.93
N GLU A 155 -3.62 16.11 -13.83
CA GLU A 155 -2.28 15.69 -13.45
C GLU A 155 -1.60 16.74 -12.56
N GLU A 156 -1.69 18.02 -12.93
CA GLU A 156 -1.08 19.11 -12.14
C GLU A 156 -1.67 19.24 -10.73
N GLU A 157 -2.98 19.03 -10.57
CA GLU A 157 -3.63 19.06 -9.26
C GLU A 157 -3.20 17.88 -8.40
N PHE A 158 -3.08 16.70 -9.00
CA PHE A 158 -2.61 15.51 -8.30
C PHE A 158 -1.13 15.62 -7.92
N GLU A 159 -0.27 16.14 -8.80
CA GLU A 159 1.13 16.41 -8.51
C GLU A 159 1.33 17.32 -7.28
N VAL A 160 0.44 18.29 -7.05
CA VAL A 160 0.50 19.13 -5.83
C VAL A 160 0.32 18.28 -4.57
N LEU A 161 -0.63 17.34 -4.59
CA LEU A 161 -0.84 16.41 -3.46
C LEU A 161 0.34 15.46 -3.29
N GLU A 162 0.85 14.88 -4.38
CA GLU A 162 2.04 14.00 -4.33
C GLU A 162 3.27 14.73 -3.77
N HIS A 163 3.51 15.99 -4.19
CA HIS A 163 4.61 16.78 -3.64
C HIS A 163 4.46 16.99 -2.14
N ALA A 164 3.26 17.32 -1.66
CA ALA A 164 3.02 17.49 -0.24
C ALA A 164 3.26 16.18 0.55
N VAL A 165 2.86 15.03 0.01
CA VAL A 165 3.16 13.71 0.60
C VAL A 165 4.67 13.46 0.64
N VAL A 166 5.40 13.74 -0.46
CA VAL A 166 6.86 13.55 -0.51
C VAL A 166 7.58 14.45 0.50
N GLU A 167 7.14 15.69 0.70
CA GLU A 167 7.74 16.62 1.66
C GLU A 167 7.66 16.12 3.11
N VAL A 168 6.58 15.43 3.48
CA VAL A 168 6.41 14.89 4.85
C VAL A 168 6.98 13.48 5.00
N THR A 169 7.35 12.82 3.89
CA THR A 169 7.86 11.44 3.93
C THR A 169 9.33 11.41 4.35
N PRO A 170 9.68 10.77 5.49
CA PRO A 170 11.06 10.67 5.93
C PRO A 170 11.93 9.91 4.92
N LEU A 171 13.16 10.40 4.67
CA LEU A 171 14.12 9.69 3.80
C LEU A 171 14.37 8.23 4.25
N SER A 172 14.31 7.97 5.55
CA SER A 172 14.44 6.62 6.09
C SER A 172 13.31 5.70 5.64
N ALA A 173 12.07 6.19 5.56
CA ALA A 173 10.93 5.43 5.04
C ALA A 173 11.14 5.09 3.56
N MET A 174 11.59 6.03 2.74
CA MET A 174 11.86 5.82 1.33
C MET A 174 12.87 4.69 1.05
N THR A 175 13.79 4.41 1.98
CA THR A 175 14.77 3.32 1.83
C THR A 175 14.15 1.93 1.79
N PHE A 176 12.96 1.76 2.36
CA PHE A 176 12.17 0.54 2.29
C PHE A 176 11.08 0.65 1.23
N THR A 177 10.33 1.75 1.19
CA THR A 177 9.16 1.93 0.32
C THR A 177 9.51 1.84 -1.17
N VAL A 178 10.62 2.46 -1.59
CA VAL A 178 11.02 2.45 -3.01
C VAL A 178 11.32 1.05 -3.55
N PRO A 179 12.20 0.22 -2.95
CA PRO A 179 12.40 -1.14 -3.42
C PRO A 179 11.15 -2.02 -3.24
N TRP A 180 10.34 -1.75 -2.23
CA TRP A 180 9.12 -2.48 -1.92
C TRP A 180 8.03 -2.31 -2.99
N ILE A 181 7.73 -1.08 -3.44
CA ILE A 181 6.78 -0.83 -4.53
C ILE A 181 7.25 -1.50 -5.83
N LEU A 182 8.55 -1.49 -6.10
CA LEU A 182 9.11 -2.05 -7.33
C LEU A 182 9.20 -3.58 -7.34
N ASP A 183 9.01 -4.21 -6.18
CA ASP A 183 9.11 -5.67 -6.08
C ASP A 183 7.90 -6.33 -6.72
N GLU A 184 8.14 -7.23 -7.69
CA GLU A 184 7.08 -7.93 -8.46
C GLU A 184 6.06 -7.02 -9.16
N ALA A 185 6.28 -5.71 -9.19
CA ALA A 185 5.41 -4.80 -9.92
C ALA A 185 5.45 -5.08 -11.43
N PRO A 186 4.36 -4.86 -12.18
CA PRO A 186 4.35 -4.94 -13.65
C PRO A 186 5.45 -4.09 -14.27
N ALA A 187 6.00 -4.54 -15.41
CA ALA A 187 7.18 -3.92 -16.02
C ALA A 187 6.95 -2.45 -16.43
N ASP A 188 5.76 -2.13 -16.91
CA ASP A 188 5.32 -0.79 -17.27
C ASP A 188 5.26 0.13 -16.04
N LEU A 189 4.68 -0.34 -14.96
CA LEU A 189 4.63 0.38 -13.69
C LEU A 189 6.02 0.58 -13.09
N GLN A 190 6.88 -0.47 -13.13
CA GLN A 190 8.28 -0.33 -12.74
C GLN A 190 9.01 0.73 -13.56
N ALA A 191 8.73 0.83 -14.86
CA ALA A 191 9.32 1.84 -15.73
C ALA A 191 8.86 3.24 -15.31
N THR A 192 7.55 3.45 -15.15
CA THR A 192 6.97 4.74 -14.73
C THR A 192 7.58 5.23 -13.41
N VAL A 193 7.58 4.36 -12.38
CA VAL A 193 8.16 4.72 -11.06
C VAL A 193 9.67 5.02 -11.17
N ARG A 194 10.42 4.24 -11.96
CA ARG A 194 11.87 4.47 -12.16
C ARG A 194 12.17 5.75 -12.93
N ASP A 195 11.37 6.09 -13.91
CA ASP A 195 11.57 7.28 -14.75
C ASP A 195 11.29 8.56 -13.96
N GLY A 196 10.36 8.54 -13.01
CA GLY A 196 10.13 9.63 -12.06
C GLY A 196 11.24 9.80 -11.00
N MET A 197 12.13 8.80 -10.82
CA MET A 197 13.20 8.88 -9.82
C MET A 197 14.42 9.66 -10.34
N PRO A 198 14.99 10.59 -9.54
CA PRO A 198 16.29 11.17 -9.81
C PRO A 198 17.38 10.08 -9.99
N THR A 199 18.30 10.27 -10.95
CA THR A 199 19.34 9.28 -11.28
C THR A 199 20.13 8.77 -10.06
N PRO A 200 20.55 9.60 -9.07
CA PRO A 200 21.23 9.10 -7.88
C PRO A 200 20.37 8.13 -7.05
N ILE A 201 19.08 8.43 -6.90
CA ILE A 201 18.13 7.58 -6.16
C ILE A 201 17.94 6.25 -6.89
N ARG A 202 17.80 6.27 -8.20
CA ARG A 202 17.68 5.07 -9.04
C ARG A 202 18.91 4.15 -8.93
N LEU A 203 20.13 4.72 -8.93
CA LEU A 203 21.35 3.95 -8.74
C LEU A 203 21.47 3.39 -7.33
N LEU A 204 21.15 4.20 -6.30
CA LEU A 204 21.12 3.77 -4.90
C LEU A 204 20.13 2.61 -4.72
N ASN A 205 18.92 2.73 -5.27
CA ASN A 205 17.93 1.67 -5.22
C ASN A 205 18.47 0.38 -5.85
N ARG A 206 18.98 0.45 -7.09
CA ARG A 206 19.46 -0.72 -7.84
C ARG A 206 20.57 -1.47 -7.10
N TRP A 207 21.58 -0.74 -6.56
CA TRP A 207 22.80 -1.35 -6.05
C TRP A 207 22.79 -1.62 -4.55
N LEU A 208 21.94 -0.94 -3.78
CA LEU A 208 21.94 -1.02 -2.33
C LEU A 208 20.57 -1.39 -1.73
N LEU A 209 19.52 -0.63 -2.07
CA LEU A 209 18.22 -0.79 -1.39
C LEU A 209 17.52 -2.07 -1.83
N GLN A 210 17.39 -2.32 -3.14
CA GLN A 210 16.73 -3.51 -3.67
C GLN A 210 17.38 -4.83 -3.20
N PRO A 211 18.72 -5.00 -3.21
CA PRO A 211 19.35 -6.20 -2.66
C PRO A 211 19.13 -6.38 -1.15
N ARG A 212 19.07 -5.29 -0.39
CA ARG A 212 18.79 -5.34 1.06
C ARG A 212 17.35 -5.73 1.33
N TYR A 213 16.41 -5.14 0.60
CA TYR A 213 15.00 -5.47 0.68
C TYR A 213 14.77 -6.95 0.36
N ARG A 214 15.30 -7.45 -0.76
CA ARG A 214 15.15 -8.86 -1.15
C ARG A 214 15.69 -9.84 -0.09
N ARG A 215 16.82 -9.51 0.54
CA ARG A 215 17.36 -10.35 1.64
C ARG A 215 16.43 -10.36 2.85
N LEU A 216 15.82 -9.21 3.18
CA LEU A 216 14.86 -9.12 4.27
C LEU A 216 13.62 -9.98 3.97
N VAL A 217 13.04 -9.85 2.77
CA VAL A 217 11.89 -10.65 2.33
C VAL A 217 12.24 -12.15 2.34
N ALA A 218 13.36 -12.54 1.74
CA ALA A 218 13.78 -13.92 1.69
C ALA A 218 13.97 -14.54 3.09
N ALA A 219 14.55 -13.80 4.03
CA ALA A 219 14.69 -14.23 5.41
C ALA A 219 13.33 -14.36 6.13
N ALA A 220 12.41 -13.43 5.87
CA ALA A 220 11.09 -13.38 6.49
C ALA A 220 10.16 -14.49 5.97
N THR A 221 10.16 -14.73 4.66
CA THR A 221 9.15 -15.55 3.98
C THR A 221 9.67 -16.87 3.46
N GLY A 222 10.99 -17.09 3.47
CA GLY A 222 11.62 -18.28 2.86
C GLY A 222 11.58 -18.26 1.32
N VAL A 223 11.01 -17.25 0.70
CA VAL A 223 10.93 -17.12 -0.77
C VAL A 223 12.22 -16.49 -1.28
N HIS A 224 13.01 -17.26 -2.01
CA HIS A 224 14.19 -16.74 -2.72
C HIS A 224 13.75 -16.05 -4.03
N ALA A 225 13.89 -14.73 -4.08
CA ALA A 225 13.64 -13.91 -5.26
C ALA A 225 14.80 -13.97 -6.27
#